data_13777247e86fa8331bd3c47805673319
#
_entry.id   13777247e86fa8331bd3c47805673319
#
_cell.length_a   1.000
_cell.length_b   1.000
_cell.length_c   1.000
_cell.angle_alpha   90.00
_cell.angle_beta   90.00
_cell.angle_gamma   90.00
#
_symmetry.space_group_name_H-M   'P 1'
#
loop_
_entity.id
_entity.type
_entity.pdbx_description
1 polymer ?
#
loop_
_entity_poly.entity_id
_entity_poly.type
_entity_poly.pdbx_seq_one_letter_code
_entity_poly.pdbx_strand_id
1 'polypeptide(L)'
;MIRWAKGAVAFGQMKNKAYVNLGSVAMGIAGSYCDMSFMQKYLGIRAEFVDLTEILRRITLGIYDKDEYEKAYKWIKENCKEGFDKNAGKNLPDIITKSKVVSADKDWEFITKFTLIVNDILYGNPKLAELGWHEEALGKNAIVGGFQGQRHWTDWLPNADFTEAIMASSFNWNGKKMPTPFATENDTLNGISMLLATLVTGKAPAFHDVRTYWSPDAVKRVTGKELTGKAANGIIHLINSGATALDCTGAAKDENGNGTQKEWWNMTDEDIQNCIDATDWCRADYEYFRGGGFSSHFRTKAEMPVTMLRVNIVEGIGPVIQIAEGYTCNLDDDIHDKLDKRTDPTWPTTWFAPILTGKGAFTDVYSVMANWGANHGVTIGGHVGADLITLCSMLRIPVTMHNVADEKVYRPHVWSSFGTEDSQAADYAACKNYGPIYK
;
A
#
# COMPACT_ATOMS: atom_id res chain seq x y z
N MET A 1 -3.55 5.57 -27.69
CA MET A 1 -3.12 4.19 -27.99
C MET A 1 -2.30 3.56 -26.85
N ILE A 2 -1.22 4.18 -26.38
CA ILE A 2 -0.37 3.65 -25.28
C ILE A 2 -1.15 3.36 -24.01
N ARG A 3 -2.02 4.27 -23.56
CA ARG A 3 -2.87 4.10 -22.36
C ARG A 3 -3.76 2.84 -22.45
N TRP A 4 -4.33 2.60 -23.60
CA TRP A 4 -5.13 1.39 -23.88
C TRP A 4 -4.27 0.12 -23.79
N ALA A 5 -3.07 0.15 -24.37
CA ALA A 5 -2.16 -0.98 -24.31
C ALA A 5 -1.76 -1.29 -22.86
N LYS A 6 -1.42 -0.27 -22.06
CA LYS A 6 -1.14 -0.43 -20.62
C LYS A 6 -2.31 -1.09 -19.86
N GLY A 7 -3.53 -0.58 -20.07
CA GLY A 7 -4.73 -1.17 -19.45
C GLY A 7 -4.97 -2.62 -19.88
N ALA A 8 -4.81 -2.94 -21.16
CA ALA A 8 -4.98 -4.30 -21.67
C ALA A 8 -3.92 -5.28 -21.12
N VAL A 9 -2.67 -4.84 -20.99
CA VAL A 9 -1.60 -5.64 -20.37
C VAL A 9 -1.92 -5.87 -18.89
N ALA A 10 -2.28 -4.81 -18.15
CA ALA A 10 -2.66 -4.92 -16.74
C ALA A 10 -3.83 -5.90 -16.53
N PHE A 11 -4.86 -5.81 -17.36
CA PHE A 11 -5.97 -6.74 -17.39
C PHE A 11 -5.52 -8.19 -17.61
N GLY A 12 -4.66 -8.41 -18.62
CA GLY A 12 -4.15 -9.75 -18.96
C GLY A 12 -3.31 -10.36 -17.85
N GLN A 13 -2.54 -9.54 -17.12
CA GLN A 13 -1.68 -9.99 -16.02
C GLN A 13 -2.46 -10.49 -14.80
N MET A 14 -3.67 -10.01 -14.58
CA MET A 14 -4.52 -10.46 -13.46
C MET A 14 -5.14 -11.82 -13.70
N LYS A 15 -5.41 -12.18 -14.95
CA LYS A 15 -6.16 -13.40 -15.28
C LYS A 15 -5.50 -14.66 -14.73
N ASN A 16 -6.27 -15.48 -14.02
CA ASN A 16 -5.86 -16.74 -13.38
C ASN A 16 -4.78 -16.60 -12.27
N LYS A 17 -4.54 -15.39 -11.80
CA LYS A 17 -3.68 -15.13 -10.63
C LYS A 17 -4.48 -15.28 -9.34
N ALA A 18 -3.78 -15.15 -8.21
CA ALA A 18 -4.40 -15.19 -6.89
C ALA A 18 -4.14 -13.91 -6.07
N TYR A 19 -5.10 -13.58 -5.24
CA TYR A 19 -4.93 -12.79 -4.03
C TYR A 19 -4.76 -13.75 -2.86
N VAL A 20 -3.65 -13.68 -2.16
CA VAL A 20 -3.40 -14.53 -0.98
C VAL A 20 -3.75 -13.77 0.29
N ASN A 21 -4.75 -14.27 1.01
CA ASN A 21 -5.15 -13.78 2.32
C ASN A 21 -4.40 -14.59 3.38
N LEU A 22 -3.45 -13.95 4.09
CA LEU A 22 -2.82 -14.55 5.27
C LEU A 22 -3.66 -14.18 6.50
N GLY A 23 -4.46 -15.12 6.94
CA GLY A 23 -5.50 -14.91 7.95
C GLY A 23 -6.79 -14.36 7.37
N SER A 24 -7.46 -13.49 8.12
CA SER A 24 -8.72 -12.83 7.76
C SER A 24 -8.50 -11.31 7.66
N VAL A 25 -9.53 -10.52 7.93
CA VAL A 25 -9.45 -9.05 8.04
C VAL A 25 -9.13 -8.66 9.49
N ALA A 26 -8.21 -7.72 9.66
CA ALA A 26 -7.81 -7.25 10.98
C ALA A 26 -9.00 -6.65 11.74
N MET A 27 -9.09 -6.94 13.03
CA MET A 27 -10.07 -6.39 13.97
C MET A 27 -11.54 -6.42 13.49
N GLY A 28 -11.86 -7.26 12.50
CA GLY A 28 -13.22 -7.36 11.94
C GLY A 28 -13.69 -6.11 11.18
N ILE A 29 -12.77 -5.36 10.57
CA ILE A 29 -13.09 -4.15 9.79
C ILE A 29 -13.80 -4.54 8.49
N ALA A 30 -15.12 -4.63 8.53
CA ALA A 30 -15.94 -5.11 7.42
C ALA A 30 -15.80 -4.28 6.14
N GLY A 31 -15.55 -2.97 6.25
CA GLY A 31 -15.32 -2.08 5.09
C GLY A 31 -14.04 -2.36 4.31
N SER A 32 -13.15 -3.18 4.86
CA SER A 32 -11.91 -3.62 4.21
C SER A 32 -12.05 -4.97 3.50
N TYR A 33 -13.11 -5.69 3.77
CA TYR A 33 -13.34 -7.02 3.20
C TYR A 33 -13.84 -6.94 1.75
N CYS A 34 -13.25 -7.74 0.91
CA CYS A 34 -13.67 -7.90 -0.49
C CYS A 34 -14.32 -9.28 -0.69
N ASP A 35 -15.52 -9.27 -1.22
CA ASP A 35 -16.17 -10.49 -1.67
C ASP A 35 -15.36 -11.19 -2.78
N MET A 36 -15.13 -12.49 -2.62
CA MET A 36 -14.46 -13.33 -3.62
C MET A 36 -15.13 -13.26 -5.01
N SER A 37 -16.45 -13.06 -5.04
CA SER A 37 -17.20 -12.92 -6.28
C SER A 37 -16.75 -11.68 -7.08
N PHE A 38 -16.42 -10.58 -6.41
CA PHE A 38 -15.83 -9.41 -7.05
C PHE A 38 -14.47 -9.74 -7.67
N MET A 39 -13.56 -10.36 -6.92
CA MET A 39 -12.24 -10.74 -7.42
C MET A 39 -12.34 -11.63 -8.67
N GLN A 40 -13.18 -12.63 -8.61
CA GLN A 40 -13.34 -13.58 -9.72
C GLN A 40 -14.03 -12.96 -10.93
N LYS A 41 -15.17 -12.29 -10.74
CA LYS A 41 -16.01 -11.83 -11.85
C LYS A 41 -15.49 -10.58 -12.54
N TYR A 42 -14.83 -9.69 -11.81
CA TYR A 42 -14.33 -8.42 -12.35
C TYR A 42 -12.85 -8.47 -12.71
N LEU A 43 -12.05 -9.18 -11.93
CA LEU A 43 -10.60 -9.16 -12.07
C LEU A 43 -10.02 -10.48 -12.63
N GLY A 44 -10.78 -11.56 -12.59
CA GLY A 44 -10.32 -12.89 -12.97
C GLY A 44 -9.27 -13.46 -12.01
N ILE A 45 -9.27 -13.02 -10.76
CA ILE A 45 -8.34 -13.41 -9.70
C ILE A 45 -9.03 -14.35 -8.73
N ARG A 46 -8.34 -15.42 -8.29
CA ARG A 46 -8.80 -16.29 -7.21
C ARG A 46 -8.47 -15.66 -5.87
N ALA A 47 -9.33 -15.84 -4.87
CA ALA A 47 -8.98 -15.63 -3.46
C ALA A 47 -8.49 -16.96 -2.86
N GLU A 48 -7.29 -16.94 -2.32
CA GLU A 48 -6.67 -18.05 -1.59
C GLU A 48 -6.54 -17.65 -0.12
N PHE A 49 -6.88 -18.54 0.80
CA PHE A 49 -6.78 -18.30 2.24
C PHE A 49 -5.76 -19.23 2.84
N VAL A 50 -4.85 -18.67 3.64
CA VAL A 50 -3.83 -19.42 4.39
C VAL A 50 -3.97 -19.04 5.86
N ASP A 51 -4.15 -20.04 6.70
CA ASP A 51 -4.20 -19.85 8.14
C ASP A 51 -2.84 -19.38 8.66
N LEU A 52 -2.83 -18.46 9.62
CA LEU A 52 -1.58 -17.92 10.18
C LEU A 52 -0.74 -18.97 10.91
N THR A 53 -1.36 -20.06 11.37
CA THR A 53 -0.65 -21.20 11.96
C THR A 53 0.28 -21.91 10.99
N GLU A 54 0.03 -21.83 9.67
CA GLU A 54 0.92 -22.38 8.66
C GLU A 54 2.28 -21.66 8.66
N ILE A 55 2.29 -20.35 8.84
CA ILE A 55 3.52 -19.57 8.97
C ILE A 55 4.31 -20.02 10.21
N LEU A 56 3.62 -20.18 11.35
CA LEU A 56 4.24 -20.63 12.58
C LEU A 56 4.77 -22.06 12.47
N ARG A 57 4.03 -22.95 11.81
CA ARG A 57 4.47 -24.32 11.51
C ARG A 57 5.77 -24.30 10.72
N ARG A 58 5.84 -23.53 9.64
CA ARG A 58 7.05 -23.40 8.81
C ARG A 58 8.23 -22.82 9.59
N ILE A 59 8.01 -21.77 10.38
CA ILE A 59 9.07 -21.20 11.24
C ILE A 59 9.57 -22.25 12.22
N THR A 60 8.66 -22.94 12.93
CA THR A 60 8.99 -23.90 14.00
C THR A 60 9.73 -25.12 13.46
N LEU A 61 9.30 -25.64 12.31
CA LEU A 61 9.91 -26.81 11.67
C LEU A 61 11.10 -26.44 10.77
N GLY A 62 11.39 -25.17 10.59
CA GLY A 62 12.50 -24.69 9.76
C GLY A 62 12.28 -24.92 8.26
N ILE A 63 11.01 -24.82 7.79
CA ILE A 63 10.62 -24.99 6.39
C ILE A 63 10.80 -23.67 5.63
N TYR A 64 12.01 -23.38 5.29
CA TYR A 64 12.44 -22.27 4.46
C TYR A 64 13.85 -22.54 3.94
N ASP A 65 14.25 -21.88 2.85
CA ASP A 65 15.61 -21.98 2.30
C ASP A 65 16.61 -21.31 3.26
N LYS A 66 17.58 -22.09 3.77
CA LYS A 66 18.57 -21.60 4.72
C LYS A 66 19.61 -20.68 4.08
N ASP A 67 20.00 -20.96 2.83
CA ASP A 67 20.97 -20.15 2.11
C ASP A 67 20.36 -18.77 1.78
N GLU A 68 19.09 -18.74 1.37
CA GLU A 68 18.34 -17.52 1.15
C GLU A 68 18.12 -16.74 2.45
N TYR A 69 17.92 -17.44 3.57
CA TYR A 69 17.81 -16.81 4.90
C TYR A 69 19.11 -16.09 5.28
N GLU A 70 20.26 -16.74 5.15
CA GLU A 70 21.55 -16.11 5.48
C GLU A 70 21.81 -14.88 4.61
N LYS A 71 21.49 -14.95 3.32
CA LYS A 71 21.60 -13.82 2.39
C LYS A 71 20.69 -12.66 2.78
N ALA A 72 19.41 -12.94 3.04
CA ALA A 72 18.43 -11.93 3.43
C ALA A 72 18.77 -11.30 4.78
N TYR A 73 19.13 -12.09 5.78
CA TYR A 73 19.48 -11.61 7.10
C TYR A 73 20.73 -10.74 7.08
N LYS A 74 21.76 -11.14 6.32
CA LYS A 74 22.97 -10.34 6.10
C LYS A 74 22.61 -8.98 5.48
N TRP A 75 21.82 -8.99 4.42
CA TRP A 75 21.37 -7.76 3.74
C TRP A 75 20.61 -6.84 4.71
N ILE A 76 19.71 -7.39 5.54
CA ILE A 76 18.97 -6.64 6.56
C ILE A 76 19.95 -5.96 7.52
N LYS A 77 20.93 -6.69 8.03
CA LYS A 77 21.91 -6.13 8.98
C LYS A 77 22.79 -5.05 8.37
N GLU A 78 23.02 -5.09 7.06
CA GLU A 78 23.84 -4.11 6.33
C GLU A 78 23.01 -2.88 5.86
N ASN A 79 21.71 -3.03 5.60
CA ASN A 79 20.89 -2.03 4.91
C ASN A 79 19.69 -1.50 5.71
N CYS A 80 19.27 -2.19 6.76
CA CYS A 80 18.13 -1.76 7.57
C CYS A 80 18.64 -1.04 8.82
N LYS A 81 18.88 0.26 8.69
CA LYS A 81 19.33 1.11 9.81
C LYS A 81 18.23 1.22 10.85
N GLU A 82 18.50 0.82 12.09
CA GLU A 82 17.58 0.99 13.19
C GLU A 82 17.41 2.47 13.55
N GLY A 83 16.16 2.92 13.58
CA GLY A 83 15.76 4.26 13.98
C GLY A 83 15.61 4.40 15.49
N PHE A 84 14.90 5.45 15.92
CA PHE A 84 14.66 5.66 17.35
C PHE A 84 13.73 4.58 17.93
N ASP A 85 13.95 4.23 19.20
CA ASP A 85 13.09 3.30 19.93
C ASP A 85 12.14 4.08 20.85
N LYS A 86 10.85 4.13 20.48
CA LYS A 86 9.81 4.79 21.26
C LYS A 86 9.58 4.13 22.63
N ASN A 87 10.02 2.87 22.81
CA ASN A 87 9.90 2.14 24.07
C ASN A 87 11.03 2.45 25.06
N ALA A 88 12.12 3.07 24.59
CA ALA A 88 13.28 3.35 25.43
C ALA A 88 12.91 4.22 26.63
N GLY A 89 13.27 3.75 27.82
CA GLY A 89 13.01 4.46 29.09
C GLY A 89 11.56 4.42 29.57
N LYS A 90 10.65 3.73 28.88
CA LYS A 90 9.26 3.53 29.36
C LYS A 90 9.19 2.41 30.41
N ASN A 91 8.40 2.62 31.45
CA ASN A 91 7.92 1.53 32.32
C ASN A 91 6.78 0.81 31.60
N LEU A 92 7.10 -0.26 30.89
CA LEU A 92 6.09 -1.07 30.24
C LEU A 92 5.23 -1.81 31.27
N PRO A 93 3.91 -1.94 31.06
CA PRO A 93 3.05 -2.72 31.95
C PRO A 93 3.58 -4.15 32.13
N ASP A 94 3.43 -4.72 33.34
CA ASP A 94 3.89 -6.08 33.67
C ASP A 94 3.47 -7.15 32.65
N ILE A 95 2.32 -6.97 32.02
CA ILE A 95 1.80 -7.89 31.01
C ILE A 95 2.66 -7.89 29.75
N ILE A 96 3.27 -6.77 29.43
CA ILE A 96 4.19 -6.63 28.27
C ILE A 96 5.57 -7.17 28.64
N THR A 97 6.06 -6.87 29.84
CA THR A 97 7.37 -7.33 30.31
C THR A 97 7.43 -8.85 30.54
N LYS A 98 6.33 -9.47 30.95
CA LYS A 98 6.22 -10.92 31.11
C LYS A 98 6.07 -11.68 29.80
N SER A 99 5.56 -11.04 28.75
CA SER A 99 5.41 -11.67 27.42
C SER A 99 6.63 -11.60 26.50
N LYS A 100 7.79 -11.20 27.01
CA LYS A 100 9.11 -11.16 26.36
C LYS A 100 9.41 -9.85 25.64
N VAL A 101 10.16 -8.98 26.28
CA VAL A 101 11.04 -8.06 25.55
C VAL A 101 12.05 -8.93 24.79
N VAL A 102 11.77 -9.21 23.53
CA VAL A 102 12.69 -9.92 22.67
C VAL A 102 13.74 -8.91 22.16
N SER A 103 14.99 -9.32 22.04
CA SER A 103 16.03 -8.45 21.49
C SER A 103 15.73 -8.08 20.04
N ALA A 104 16.23 -6.93 19.58
CA ALA A 104 16.12 -6.51 18.19
C ALA A 104 16.59 -7.61 17.20
N ASP A 105 17.71 -8.28 17.51
CA ASP A 105 18.23 -9.37 16.68
C ASP A 105 17.24 -10.54 16.56
N LYS A 106 16.55 -10.90 17.64
CA LYS A 106 15.55 -11.97 17.61
C LYS A 106 14.32 -11.59 16.80
N ASP A 107 13.90 -10.32 16.87
CA ASP A 107 12.83 -9.83 16.01
C ASP A 107 13.25 -9.89 14.54
N TRP A 108 14.46 -9.45 14.19
CA TRP A 108 14.99 -9.53 12.83
C TRP A 108 15.12 -10.97 12.32
N GLU A 109 15.60 -11.91 13.14
CA GLU A 109 15.64 -13.34 12.81
C GLU A 109 14.23 -13.88 12.48
N PHE A 110 13.25 -13.54 13.31
CA PHE A 110 11.87 -13.99 13.12
C PHE A 110 11.26 -13.38 11.83
N ILE A 111 11.38 -12.07 11.67
CA ILE A 111 10.84 -11.32 10.54
C ILE A 111 11.45 -11.78 9.20
N THR A 112 12.76 -12.08 9.19
CA THR A 112 13.42 -12.61 7.99
C THR A 112 12.81 -13.94 7.58
N LYS A 113 12.65 -14.89 8.52
CA LYS A 113 12.00 -16.19 8.27
C LYS A 113 10.57 -16.01 7.78
N PHE A 114 9.82 -15.14 8.46
CA PHE A 114 8.45 -14.80 8.08
C PHE A 114 8.38 -14.29 6.63
N THR A 115 9.26 -13.37 6.24
CA THR A 115 9.29 -12.79 4.88
C THR A 115 9.55 -13.85 3.82
N LEU A 116 10.51 -14.75 4.05
CA LEU A 116 10.80 -15.85 3.12
C LEU A 116 9.62 -16.80 2.98
N ILE A 117 9.00 -17.17 4.09
CA ILE A 117 7.85 -18.09 4.11
C ILE A 117 6.66 -17.46 3.36
N VAL A 118 6.40 -16.16 3.57
CA VAL A 118 5.35 -15.44 2.83
C VAL A 118 5.64 -15.45 1.33
N ASN A 119 6.89 -15.16 0.94
CA ASN A 119 7.30 -15.21 -0.46
C ASN A 119 7.08 -16.61 -1.08
N ASP A 120 7.47 -17.67 -0.36
CA ASP A 120 7.29 -19.06 -0.79
C ASP A 120 5.80 -19.44 -0.90
N ILE A 121 4.95 -18.99 0.01
CA ILE A 121 3.50 -19.17 -0.08
C ILE A 121 2.92 -18.50 -1.34
N LEU A 122 3.37 -17.30 -1.67
CA LEU A 122 2.86 -16.58 -2.84
C LEU A 122 3.33 -17.22 -4.16
N TYR A 123 4.61 -17.52 -4.27
CA TYR A 123 5.24 -17.85 -5.55
C TYR A 123 5.67 -19.30 -5.67
N GLY A 124 5.83 -20.01 -4.57
CA GLY A 124 6.49 -21.31 -4.50
C GLY A 124 8.01 -21.20 -4.44
N ASN A 125 8.63 -22.30 -4.01
CA ASN A 125 10.08 -22.41 -3.92
C ASN A 125 10.51 -23.86 -4.21
N PRO A 126 11.05 -24.15 -5.41
CA PRO A 126 11.48 -25.51 -5.77
C PRO A 126 12.53 -26.10 -4.81
N LYS A 127 13.32 -25.25 -4.15
CA LYS A 127 14.32 -25.68 -3.16
C LYS A 127 13.70 -26.43 -1.99
N LEU A 128 12.48 -26.08 -1.61
CA LEU A 128 11.76 -26.80 -0.55
C LEU A 128 11.44 -28.22 -0.96
N ALA A 129 11.15 -28.51 -2.23
CA ALA A 129 10.94 -29.86 -2.72
C ALA A 129 12.22 -30.71 -2.65
N GLU A 130 13.38 -30.12 -2.94
CA GLU A 130 14.69 -30.77 -2.78
C GLU A 130 14.97 -31.13 -1.31
N LEU A 131 14.42 -30.36 -0.38
CA LEU A 131 14.51 -30.60 1.07
C LEU A 131 13.44 -31.59 1.60
N GLY A 132 12.59 -32.11 0.72
CA GLY A 132 11.53 -33.08 1.07
C GLY A 132 10.16 -32.42 1.36
N TRP A 133 10.02 -31.09 1.22
CA TRP A 133 8.78 -30.35 1.48
C TRP A 133 8.04 -30.08 0.16
N HIS A 134 7.49 -31.13 -0.45
CA HIS A 134 6.91 -31.05 -1.79
C HIS A 134 5.65 -30.18 -1.88
N GLU A 135 4.78 -30.23 -0.86
CA GLU A 135 3.56 -29.41 -0.82
C GLU A 135 3.89 -27.94 -0.54
N GLU A 136 4.80 -27.70 0.41
CA GLU A 136 5.25 -26.37 0.78
C GLU A 136 6.04 -25.66 -0.32
N ALA A 137 6.61 -26.42 -1.24
CA ALA A 137 7.28 -25.89 -2.43
C ALA A 137 6.31 -25.27 -3.44
N LEU A 138 5.03 -25.63 -3.37
CA LEU A 138 4.00 -25.13 -4.27
C LEU A 138 3.52 -23.74 -3.82
N GLY A 139 3.61 -22.76 -4.74
CA GLY A 139 3.04 -21.42 -4.52
C GLY A 139 1.59 -21.32 -4.96
N LYS A 140 0.97 -20.22 -4.59
CA LYS A 140 -0.44 -19.92 -4.94
C LYS A 140 -0.60 -19.21 -6.27
N ASN A 141 0.47 -19.02 -7.05
CA ASN A 141 0.48 -18.20 -8.27
C ASN A 141 -0.10 -16.80 -8.02
N ALA A 142 0.32 -16.20 -6.89
CA ALA A 142 -0.19 -14.92 -6.43
C ALA A 142 0.38 -13.74 -7.23
N ILE A 143 -0.35 -12.65 -7.28
CA ILE A 143 0.08 -11.36 -7.81
C ILE A 143 -0.10 -10.24 -6.77
N VAL A 144 -0.82 -10.54 -5.70
CA VAL A 144 -1.13 -9.65 -4.60
C VAL A 144 -1.43 -10.48 -3.36
N GLY A 145 -1.23 -9.91 -2.19
CA GLY A 145 -1.60 -10.55 -0.93
C GLY A 145 -1.88 -9.53 0.16
N GLY A 146 -2.17 -10.02 1.33
CA GLY A 146 -2.33 -9.20 2.53
C GLY A 146 -2.21 -10.04 3.78
N PHE A 147 -1.83 -9.39 4.87
CA PHE A 147 -1.64 -10.00 6.16
C PHE A 147 -2.57 -9.39 7.20
N GLN A 148 -3.30 -10.25 7.92
CA GLN A 148 -4.29 -9.81 8.89
C GLN A 148 -3.69 -8.91 9.99
N GLY A 149 -2.52 -9.27 10.50
CA GLY A 149 -1.77 -8.52 11.51
C GLY A 149 -2.55 -8.24 12.78
N GLN A 150 -3.05 -7.06 12.92
CA GLN A 150 -3.70 -6.53 14.12
C GLN A 150 -5.12 -7.09 14.35
N ARG A 151 -5.49 -7.51 15.55
CA ARG A 151 -4.59 -7.73 16.68
C ARG A 151 -4.16 -9.19 16.70
N HIS A 152 -4.38 -9.97 17.72
CA HIS A 152 -4.02 -11.39 17.84
C HIS A 152 -2.55 -11.65 17.53
N TRP A 153 -2.10 -11.57 16.26
CA TRP A 153 -0.73 -11.81 15.88
C TRP A 153 0.22 -10.77 16.52
N THR A 154 -0.01 -9.49 16.28
CA THR A 154 0.87 -8.40 16.75
C THR A 154 0.82 -8.18 18.27
N ASP A 155 -0.16 -8.70 18.96
CA ASP A 155 -0.18 -8.76 20.42
C ASP A 155 0.70 -9.87 20.99
N TRP A 156 1.17 -10.78 20.15
CA TRP A 156 1.91 -11.98 20.57
C TRP A 156 3.24 -12.17 19.85
N LEU A 157 3.33 -11.86 18.57
CA LEU A 157 4.47 -12.08 17.68
C LEU A 157 4.89 -10.79 16.98
N PRO A 158 6.15 -10.71 16.49
CA PRO A 158 6.60 -9.57 15.72
C PRO A 158 5.65 -9.22 14.57
N ASN A 159 5.48 -7.93 14.31
CA ASN A 159 4.64 -7.43 13.22
C ASN A 159 5.16 -7.86 11.85
N ALA A 160 4.35 -7.67 10.81
CA ALA A 160 4.69 -8.01 9.43
C ALA A 160 5.17 -6.80 8.61
N ASP A 161 5.37 -5.64 9.23
CA ASP A 161 5.59 -4.37 8.54
C ASP A 161 6.79 -4.42 7.58
N PHE A 162 7.90 -5.06 8.00
CA PHE A 162 9.04 -5.27 7.11
C PHE A 162 8.66 -6.11 5.90
N THR A 163 7.93 -7.20 6.11
CA THR A 163 7.49 -8.09 5.02
C THR A 163 6.60 -7.33 4.02
N GLU A 164 5.62 -6.59 4.53
CA GLU A 164 4.69 -5.80 3.72
C GLU A 164 5.44 -4.72 2.92
N ALA A 165 6.36 -4.01 3.55
CA ALA A 165 7.19 -2.98 2.91
C ALA A 165 8.08 -3.58 1.81
N ILE A 166 8.83 -4.66 2.10
CA ILE A 166 9.76 -5.27 1.15
C ILE A 166 9.04 -6.00 0.01
N MET A 167 7.90 -6.64 0.28
CA MET A 167 7.10 -7.25 -0.79
C MET A 167 6.58 -6.17 -1.75
N ALA A 168 6.09 -5.05 -1.24
CA ALA A 168 5.58 -3.96 -2.05
C ALA A 168 6.67 -3.09 -2.70
N SER A 169 7.94 -3.18 -2.26
CA SER A 169 9.06 -2.45 -2.88
C SER A 169 9.49 -3.06 -4.21
N SER A 170 10.13 -2.25 -5.05
CA SER A 170 10.69 -2.66 -6.36
C SER A 170 12.05 -3.35 -6.25
N PHE A 171 12.52 -3.63 -5.06
CA PHE A 171 13.79 -4.32 -4.78
C PHE A 171 13.76 -5.06 -3.44
N ASN A 172 14.71 -5.97 -3.27
CA ASN A 172 15.04 -6.65 -2.03
C ASN A 172 16.52 -7.08 -2.05
N TRP A 173 16.92 -7.99 -1.18
CA TRP A 173 18.28 -8.57 -1.12
C TRP A 173 18.74 -9.29 -2.40
N ASN A 174 17.84 -9.57 -3.32
CA ASN A 174 18.14 -10.15 -4.64
C ASN A 174 18.24 -9.10 -5.75
N GLY A 175 18.14 -7.81 -5.41
CA GLY A 175 18.14 -6.70 -6.37
C GLY A 175 16.74 -6.32 -6.84
N LYS A 176 16.65 -5.77 -8.05
CA LYS A 176 15.37 -5.29 -8.63
C LYS A 176 14.35 -6.41 -8.82
N LYS A 177 13.11 -6.13 -8.53
CA LYS A 177 11.97 -7.01 -8.76
C LYS A 177 10.71 -6.21 -9.06
N MET A 178 9.73 -6.84 -9.69
CA MET A 178 8.40 -6.26 -9.77
C MET A 178 7.82 -6.15 -8.35
N PRO A 179 7.25 -5.00 -7.96
CA PRO A 179 6.54 -4.87 -6.69
C PRO A 179 5.41 -5.89 -6.56
N THR A 180 5.31 -6.51 -5.42
CA THR A 180 4.18 -7.37 -5.06
C THR A 180 3.32 -6.60 -4.07
N PRO A 181 2.19 -6.02 -4.50
CA PRO A 181 1.27 -5.36 -3.59
C PRO A 181 0.90 -6.27 -2.43
N PHE A 182 1.09 -5.76 -1.21
CA PHE A 182 0.84 -6.53 0.00
C PHE A 182 0.13 -5.65 1.03
N ALA A 183 -1.14 -5.97 1.30
CA ALA A 183 -2.01 -5.08 2.05
C ALA A 183 -1.84 -5.24 3.55
N THR A 184 -1.57 -4.14 4.24
CA THR A 184 -1.62 -4.04 5.70
C THR A 184 -3.04 -4.37 6.18
N GLU A 185 -3.13 -5.02 7.35
CA GLU A 185 -4.42 -5.44 7.97
C GLU A 185 -5.27 -6.35 7.07
N ASN A 186 -4.68 -6.87 5.99
CA ASN A 186 -5.36 -7.58 4.91
C ASN A 186 -6.61 -6.82 4.41
N ASP A 187 -6.49 -5.48 4.31
CA ASP A 187 -7.51 -4.70 3.60
C ASP A 187 -7.50 -5.07 2.12
N THR A 188 -8.34 -6.03 1.77
CA THR A 188 -8.37 -6.62 0.44
C THR A 188 -8.77 -5.64 -0.65
N LEU A 189 -9.63 -4.67 -0.35
CA LEU A 189 -10.01 -3.61 -1.29
C LEU A 189 -8.84 -2.65 -1.54
N ASN A 190 -8.07 -2.33 -0.50
CA ASN A 190 -6.85 -1.54 -0.67
C ASN A 190 -5.77 -2.33 -1.38
N GLY A 191 -5.60 -3.63 -1.09
CA GLY A 191 -4.70 -4.53 -1.81
C GLY A 191 -4.99 -4.60 -3.30
N ILE A 192 -6.26 -4.66 -3.69
CA ILE A 192 -6.68 -4.58 -5.10
C ILE A 192 -6.36 -3.19 -5.68
N SER A 193 -6.58 -2.12 -4.93
CA SER A 193 -6.21 -0.76 -5.36
C SER A 193 -4.71 -0.65 -5.61
N MET A 194 -3.89 -1.21 -4.73
CA MET A 194 -2.44 -1.31 -4.91
C MET A 194 -2.08 -2.09 -6.19
N LEU A 195 -2.75 -3.22 -6.42
CA LEU A 195 -2.53 -4.05 -7.61
C LEU A 195 -2.83 -3.28 -8.89
N LEU A 196 -4.00 -2.63 -8.99
CA LEU A 196 -4.37 -1.84 -10.16
C LEU A 196 -3.35 -0.72 -10.44
N ALA A 197 -2.91 -0.01 -9.39
CA ALA A 197 -1.90 1.03 -9.48
C ALA A 197 -0.56 0.48 -10.00
N THR A 198 -0.08 -0.62 -9.43
CA THR A 198 1.19 -1.25 -9.83
C THR A 198 1.17 -1.75 -11.27
N LEU A 199 0.09 -2.43 -11.67
CA LEU A 199 0.00 -3.00 -13.02
C LEU A 199 -0.06 -1.93 -14.12
N VAL A 200 -0.70 -0.79 -13.85
CA VAL A 200 -0.79 0.31 -14.80
C VAL A 200 0.52 1.08 -14.91
N THR A 201 1.27 1.19 -13.81
CA THR A 201 2.43 2.08 -13.74
C THR A 201 3.77 1.35 -13.73
N GLY A 202 3.83 0.11 -13.25
CA GLY A 202 5.09 -0.58 -12.96
C GLY A 202 5.82 -0.03 -11.72
N LYS A 203 5.15 0.77 -10.88
CA LYS A 203 5.72 1.40 -9.69
C LYS A 203 5.25 0.72 -8.42
N ALA A 204 6.00 0.92 -7.35
CA ALA A 204 5.64 0.46 -6.01
C ALA A 204 4.49 1.31 -5.43
N PRO A 205 3.41 0.71 -4.92
CA PRO A 205 2.30 1.42 -4.33
C PRO A 205 2.55 1.69 -2.84
N ALA A 206 2.06 2.82 -2.33
CA ALA A 206 1.99 3.08 -0.90
C ALA A 206 0.60 2.78 -0.36
N PHE A 207 0.52 1.94 0.67
CA PHE A 207 -0.69 1.78 1.47
C PHE A 207 -0.76 2.91 2.51
N HIS A 208 -1.93 3.51 2.69
CA HIS A 208 -2.13 4.57 3.68
C HIS A 208 -3.42 4.40 4.46
N ASP A 209 -3.35 4.76 5.75
CA ASP A 209 -4.48 5.25 6.51
C ASP A 209 -4.75 6.69 6.09
N VAL A 210 -5.97 7.01 5.72
CA VAL A 210 -6.43 8.40 5.52
C VAL A 210 -6.76 8.97 6.90
N ARG A 211 -5.75 9.49 7.56
CA ARG A 211 -5.82 9.71 9.02
C ARG A 211 -6.61 10.97 9.40
N THR A 212 -6.32 12.09 8.78
CA THR A 212 -7.02 13.33 9.09
C THR A 212 -6.80 14.41 8.04
N TYR A 213 -7.74 15.35 8.00
CA TYR A 213 -7.60 16.63 7.31
C TYR A 213 -7.06 17.69 8.27
N TRP A 214 -6.07 18.43 7.81
CA TRP A 214 -5.55 19.61 8.48
C TRP A 214 -5.91 20.87 7.70
N SER A 215 -6.84 21.68 8.24
CA SER A 215 -7.13 23.00 7.66
C SER A 215 -5.98 23.98 7.93
N PRO A 216 -5.78 25.00 7.09
CA PRO A 216 -4.78 26.05 7.35
C PRO A 216 -4.95 26.69 8.73
N ASP A 217 -6.20 26.98 9.13
CA ASP A 217 -6.51 27.56 10.44
C ASP A 217 -6.15 26.64 11.60
N ALA A 218 -6.40 25.33 11.47
CA ALA A 218 -6.04 24.35 12.49
C ALA A 218 -4.51 24.25 12.65
N VAL A 219 -3.77 24.23 11.54
CA VAL A 219 -2.30 24.22 11.56
C VAL A 219 -1.78 25.49 12.22
N LYS A 220 -2.25 26.67 11.80
CA LYS A 220 -1.86 27.95 12.40
C LYS A 220 -2.14 28.00 13.90
N ARG A 221 -3.31 27.53 14.33
CA ARG A 221 -3.68 27.48 15.76
C ARG A 221 -2.77 26.57 16.58
N VAL A 222 -2.37 25.41 16.04
CA VAL A 222 -1.57 24.40 16.75
C VAL A 222 -0.07 24.73 16.72
N THR A 223 0.42 25.26 15.62
CA THR A 223 1.86 25.45 15.37
C THR A 223 2.31 26.91 15.45
N GLY A 224 1.38 27.86 15.28
CA GLY A 224 1.70 29.29 15.12
C GLY A 224 2.17 29.66 13.71
N LYS A 225 2.24 28.70 12.77
CA LYS A 225 2.72 28.89 11.41
C LYS A 225 1.63 28.63 10.37
N GLU A 226 1.79 29.19 9.20
CA GLU A 226 0.88 28.99 8.06
C GLU A 226 1.38 27.91 7.12
N LEU A 227 0.46 27.19 6.50
CA LEU A 227 0.76 26.31 5.40
C LEU A 227 1.04 27.14 4.13
N THR A 228 2.02 26.72 3.33
CA THR A 228 2.46 27.41 2.13
C THR A 228 2.54 26.48 0.93
N GLY A 229 2.77 27.03 -0.27
CA GLY A 229 2.95 26.23 -1.49
C GLY A 229 1.75 25.33 -1.80
N LYS A 230 1.99 24.06 -2.11
CA LYS A 230 0.94 23.08 -2.41
C LYS A 230 0.01 22.81 -1.21
N ALA A 231 0.53 23.00 0.01
CA ALA A 231 -0.22 22.80 1.24
C ALA A 231 -1.16 23.98 1.61
N ALA A 232 -1.07 25.14 0.94
CA ALA A 232 -1.71 26.38 1.36
C ALA A 232 -3.23 26.28 1.60
N ASN A 233 -3.92 25.37 0.91
CA ASN A 233 -5.37 25.15 1.05
C ASN A 233 -5.73 24.05 2.07
N GLY A 234 -4.76 23.54 2.82
CA GLY A 234 -4.89 22.39 3.70
C GLY A 234 -4.30 21.13 3.12
N ILE A 235 -4.17 20.12 3.96
CA ILE A 235 -3.54 18.84 3.62
C ILE A 235 -4.30 17.67 4.22
N ILE A 236 -4.14 16.52 3.59
CA ILE A 236 -4.55 15.23 4.14
C ILE A 236 -3.30 14.52 4.68
N HIS A 237 -3.37 14.09 5.93
CA HIS A 237 -2.33 13.28 6.56
C HIS A 237 -2.56 11.81 6.19
N LEU A 238 -1.63 11.28 5.44
CA LEU A 238 -1.57 9.88 5.05
C LEU A 238 -0.42 9.21 5.80
N ILE A 239 -0.75 8.18 6.56
CA ILE A 239 0.24 7.36 7.27
C ILE A 239 -0.02 5.89 6.98
N ASN A 240 0.90 5.02 7.36
CA ASN A 240 0.63 3.58 7.45
C ASN A 240 1.15 3.08 8.80
N SER A 241 0.70 1.93 9.23
CA SER A 241 1.20 1.29 10.46
C SER A 241 2.61 0.67 10.28
N GLY A 242 3.49 1.38 9.57
CA GLY A 242 4.90 1.05 9.40
C GLY A 242 5.24 0.12 8.24
N ALA A 243 4.33 -0.06 7.31
CA ALA A 243 4.44 -1.06 6.24
C ALA A 243 4.40 -0.45 4.82
N THR A 244 5.10 0.64 4.58
CA THR A 244 5.10 1.28 3.25
C THR A 244 6.37 0.93 2.48
N ALA A 245 6.22 0.64 1.18
CA ALA A 245 7.32 0.36 0.26
C ALA A 245 8.40 1.45 0.29
N LEU A 246 9.67 1.06 0.23
CA LEU A 246 10.82 1.97 0.35
C LEU A 246 10.90 2.96 -0.82
N ASP A 247 10.43 2.58 -2.00
CA ASP A 247 10.29 3.47 -3.16
C ASP A 247 9.46 4.72 -2.85
N CYS A 248 8.52 4.60 -1.90
CA CYS A 248 7.59 5.65 -1.52
C CYS A 248 8.23 6.75 -0.66
N THR A 249 9.50 6.58 -0.26
CA THR A 249 10.34 7.67 0.22
C THR A 249 10.43 8.80 -0.81
N GLY A 250 10.34 8.47 -2.12
CA GLY A 250 10.59 9.41 -3.21
C GLY A 250 12.06 9.79 -3.34
N ALA A 251 12.97 9.00 -2.79
CA ALA A 251 14.41 9.30 -2.79
C ALA A 251 15.12 8.96 -4.11
N ALA A 252 14.50 8.15 -4.98
CA ALA A 252 14.96 7.97 -6.35
C ALA A 252 14.96 9.32 -7.10
N LYS A 253 15.81 9.47 -8.12
CA LYS A 253 16.02 10.74 -8.82
C LYS A 253 15.50 10.68 -10.25
N ASP A 254 14.74 11.72 -10.64
CA ASP A 254 14.43 11.97 -12.06
C ASP A 254 15.65 12.53 -12.82
N GLU A 255 15.48 12.79 -14.11
CA GLU A 255 16.52 13.35 -14.98
C GLU A 255 17.01 14.76 -14.55
N ASN A 256 16.22 15.46 -13.75
CA ASN A 256 16.55 16.78 -13.21
C ASN A 256 17.09 16.72 -11.76
N GLY A 257 17.24 15.51 -11.20
CA GLY A 257 17.69 15.30 -9.83
C GLY A 257 16.61 15.50 -8.76
N ASN A 258 15.35 15.68 -9.13
CA ASN A 258 14.24 15.79 -8.18
C ASN A 258 13.84 14.41 -7.65
N GLY A 259 13.26 14.40 -6.47
CA GLY A 259 12.70 13.18 -5.88
C GLY A 259 11.54 12.63 -6.73
N THR A 260 11.51 11.32 -6.92
CA THR A 260 10.48 10.65 -7.73
C THR A 260 10.28 9.20 -7.31
N GLN A 261 9.22 8.58 -7.85
CA GLN A 261 9.06 7.13 -7.90
C GLN A 261 9.24 6.67 -9.34
N LYS A 262 10.14 5.70 -9.57
CA LYS A 262 10.38 5.12 -10.89
C LYS A 262 9.62 3.80 -11.09
N GLU A 263 9.46 3.42 -12.35
CA GLU A 263 9.08 2.06 -12.69
C GLU A 263 10.19 1.10 -12.23
N TRP A 264 9.81 -0.07 -11.73
CA TRP A 264 10.75 -1.03 -11.13
C TRP A 264 11.91 -1.42 -12.07
N TRP A 265 11.66 -1.48 -13.37
CA TRP A 265 12.70 -1.80 -14.37
C TRP A 265 13.67 -0.64 -14.64
N ASN A 266 13.29 0.59 -14.31
CA ASN A 266 14.10 1.80 -14.46
C ASN A 266 14.88 2.18 -13.19
N MET A 267 14.67 1.47 -12.08
CA MET A 267 15.46 1.69 -10.86
C MET A 267 16.93 1.37 -11.10
N THR A 268 17.82 2.25 -10.69
CA THR A 268 19.27 2.01 -10.68
C THR A 268 19.70 1.55 -9.27
N ASP A 269 20.93 1.02 -9.15
CA ASP A 269 21.49 0.65 -7.85
C ASP A 269 21.61 1.88 -6.93
N GLU A 270 21.90 3.06 -7.51
CA GLU A 270 21.93 4.34 -6.78
C GLU A 270 20.52 4.73 -6.27
N ASP A 271 19.48 4.57 -7.09
CA ASP A 271 18.10 4.84 -6.66
C ASP A 271 17.69 3.91 -5.52
N ILE A 272 18.05 2.63 -5.61
CA ILE A 272 17.81 1.64 -4.55
C ILE A 272 18.50 2.07 -3.25
N GLN A 273 19.79 2.42 -3.33
CA GLN A 273 20.55 2.86 -2.16
C GLN A 273 19.96 4.14 -1.56
N ASN A 274 19.56 5.11 -2.39
CA ASN A 274 18.91 6.34 -1.91
C ASN A 274 17.59 6.04 -1.16
N CYS A 275 16.80 5.07 -1.62
CA CYS A 275 15.57 4.66 -0.92
C CYS A 275 15.87 3.96 0.40
N ILE A 276 16.91 3.11 0.45
CA ILE A 276 17.40 2.45 1.67
C ILE A 276 17.88 3.50 2.67
N ASP A 277 18.73 4.42 2.25
CA ASP A 277 19.34 5.46 3.11
C ASP A 277 18.28 6.44 3.65
N ALA A 278 17.16 6.62 2.93
CA ALA A 278 16.06 7.47 3.34
C ALA A 278 15.08 6.77 4.31
N THR A 279 15.29 5.50 4.62
CA THR A 279 14.40 4.70 5.48
C THR A 279 15.12 4.29 6.76
N ASP A 280 14.58 4.68 7.91
CA ASP A 280 14.93 4.10 9.19
C ASP A 280 13.93 2.98 9.56
N TRP A 281 14.34 2.04 10.40
CA TRP A 281 13.50 0.98 10.94
C TRP A 281 13.34 1.17 12.44
N CYS A 282 12.18 1.72 12.84
CA CYS A 282 11.88 1.96 14.24
C CYS A 282 11.29 0.72 14.91
N ARG A 283 11.68 0.47 16.17
CA ARG A 283 11.03 -0.56 16.98
C ARG A 283 9.53 -0.28 17.07
N ALA A 284 8.74 -1.32 16.86
CA ALA A 284 7.30 -1.23 17.05
C ALA A 284 6.96 -0.80 18.48
N ASP A 285 5.97 0.09 18.63
CA ASP A 285 5.51 0.53 19.96
C ASP A 285 4.83 -0.62 20.71
N TYR A 286 5.40 -1.07 21.81
CA TYR A 286 4.87 -2.20 22.60
C TYR A 286 3.53 -1.92 23.26
N GLU A 287 3.10 -0.66 23.37
CA GLU A 287 1.75 -0.34 23.80
C GLU A 287 0.70 -0.76 22.76
N TYR A 288 1.12 -0.79 21.48
CA TYR A 288 0.26 -1.12 20.34
C TYR A 288 0.61 -2.48 19.72
N PHE A 289 1.90 -2.77 19.49
CA PHE A 289 2.43 -4.03 18.94
C PHE A 289 3.21 -4.80 20.00
N ARG A 290 2.53 -5.46 20.93
CA ARG A 290 3.14 -6.15 22.08
C ARG A 290 4.10 -7.27 21.71
N GLY A 291 3.91 -7.87 20.53
CA GLY A 291 4.78 -8.89 19.98
C GLY A 291 6.12 -8.39 19.44
N GLY A 292 6.30 -7.07 19.34
CA GLY A 292 7.52 -6.46 18.83
C GLY A 292 7.55 -6.33 17.31
N GLY A 293 8.76 -6.27 16.77
CA GLY A 293 9.01 -6.08 15.35
C GLY A 293 9.56 -4.69 15.02
N PHE A 294 9.52 -4.34 13.75
CA PHE A 294 10.02 -3.06 13.23
C PHE A 294 9.03 -2.47 12.24
N SER A 295 8.97 -1.14 12.23
CA SER A 295 8.20 -0.35 11.28
C SER A 295 9.13 0.45 10.39
N SER A 296 8.87 0.56 9.10
CA SER A 296 9.59 1.50 8.24
C SER A 296 9.22 2.93 8.65
N HIS A 297 10.23 3.80 8.71
CA HIS A 297 10.05 5.19 9.11
C HIS A 297 10.70 6.12 8.10
N PHE A 298 9.92 7.01 7.52
CA PHE A 298 10.36 8.08 6.63
C PHE A 298 9.26 9.13 6.43
N ARG A 299 9.66 10.30 5.99
CA ARG A 299 8.75 11.31 5.44
C ARG A 299 8.91 11.33 3.92
N THR A 300 7.84 11.06 3.18
CA THR A 300 7.84 11.09 1.71
C THR A 300 8.35 12.45 1.20
N LYS A 301 9.24 12.43 0.21
CA LYS A 301 9.76 13.65 -0.43
C LYS A 301 8.61 14.49 -0.98
N ALA A 302 8.76 15.81 -0.85
CA ALA A 302 7.76 16.77 -1.28
C ALA A 302 7.76 17.04 -2.79
N GLU A 303 6.74 17.74 -3.24
CA GLU A 303 6.55 18.27 -4.60
C GLU A 303 6.41 17.18 -5.68
N MET A 304 6.28 15.91 -5.29
CA MET A 304 6.06 14.84 -6.25
C MET A 304 4.59 14.81 -6.68
N PRO A 305 4.31 14.71 -7.98
CA PRO A 305 2.97 14.37 -8.44
C PRO A 305 2.63 12.94 -8.01
N VAL A 306 1.45 12.77 -7.42
CA VAL A 306 0.94 11.46 -6.98
C VAL A 306 -0.55 11.34 -7.30
N THR A 307 -1.00 10.12 -7.46
CA THR A 307 -2.42 9.78 -7.58
C THR A 307 -2.83 8.94 -6.39
N MET A 308 -3.80 9.39 -5.64
CA MET A 308 -4.45 8.63 -4.59
C MET A 308 -5.66 7.89 -5.18
N LEU A 309 -5.85 6.61 -4.83
CA LEU A 309 -6.94 5.78 -5.34
C LEU A 309 -7.45 4.79 -4.29
N ARG A 310 -8.71 4.39 -4.47
CA ARG A 310 -9.34 3.35 -3.65
C ARG A 310 -10.47 2.67 -4.42
N VAL A 311 -10.50 1.35 -4.41
CA VAL A 311 -11.65 0.55 -4.82
C VAL A 311 -12.53 0.31 -3.61
N ASN A 312 -13.83 0.55 -3.75
CA ASN A 312 -14.83 0.26 -2.75
C ASN A 312 -15.93 -0.62 -3.35
N ILE A 313 -16.66 -1.34 -2.50
CA ILE A 313 -17.89 -2.04 -2.86
C ILE A 313 -19.05 -1.30 -2.19
N VAL A 314 -19.93 -0.75 -3.00
CA VAL A 314 -21.09 0.00 -2.53
C VAL A 314 -22.34 -0.84 -2.73
N GLU A 315 -23.12 -1.03 -1.67
CA GLU A 315 -24.36 -1.81 -1.73
C GLU A 315 -25.32 -1.23 -2.76
N GLY A 316 -25.90 -2.10 -3.59
CA GLY A 316 -26.79 -1.72 -4.67
C GLY A 316 -26.10 -1.19 -5.94
N ILE A 317 -24.80 -0.89 -5.87
CA ILE A 317 -23.97 -0.42 -6.99
C ILE A 317 -22.99 -1.50 -7.43
N GLY A 318 -22.26 -2.08 -6.51
CA GLY A 318 -21.14 -2.97 -6.76
C GLY A 318 -19.79 -2.28 -6.61
N PRO A 319 -18.74 -2.76 -7.30
CA PRO A 319 -17.41 -2.16 -7.21
C PRO A 319 -17.39 -0.78 -7.87
N VAL A 320 -16.71 0.16 -7.22
CA VAL A 320 -16.45 1.51 -7.71
C VAL A 320 -15.00 1.90 -7.40
N ILE A 321 -14.44 2.86 -8.14
CA ILE A 321 -13.13 3.42 -7.84
C ILE A 321 -13.24 4.92 -7.58
N GLN A 322 -12.43 5.39 -6.64
CA GLN A 322 -12.22 6.81 -6.32
C GLN A 322 -10.78 7.17 -6.64
N ILE A 323 -10.56 8.34 -7.23
CA ILE A 323 -9.25 8.81 -7.70
C ILE A 323 -9.09 10.29 -7.34
N ALA A 324 -7.95 10.64 -6.77
CA ALA A 324 -7.56 12.03 -6.50
C ALA A 324 -6.11 12.26 -6.91
N GLU A 325 -5.88 12.98 -8.00
CA GLU A 325 -4.55 13.47 -8.36
C GLU A 325 -4.16 14.64 -7.46
N GLY A 326 -2.89 14.70 -7.09
CA GLY A 326 -2.37 15.75 -6.22
C GLY A 326 -0.86 15.72 -6.12
N TYR A 327 -0.35 16.29 -5.05
CA TYR A 327 1.08 16.39 -4.81
C TYR A 327 1.41 16.02 -3.36
N THR A 328 2.59 15.48 -3.15
CA THR A 328 3.19 15.43 -1.82
C THR A 328 3.64 16.83 -1.42
N CYS A 329 3.54 17.16 -0.13
CA CYS A 329 3.84 18.49 0.37
C CYS A 329 5.04 18.49 1.32
N ASN A 330 5.77 19.59 1.32
CA ASN A 330 6.74 19.88 2.35
C ASN A 330 6.06 20.63 3.50
N LEU A 331 6.37 20.23 4.71
CA LEU A 331 6.08 20.99 5.92
C LEU A 331 7.38 21.33 6.62
N ASP A 332 7.47 22.49 7.22
CA ASP A 332 8.56 22.82 8.13
C ASP A 332 8.64 21.75 9.24
N ASP A 333 9.84 21.41 9.68
CA ASP A 333 10.05 20.31 10.62
C ASP A 333 9.24 20.47 11.92
N ASP A 334 9.13 21.69 12.45
CA ASP A 334 8.34 21.94 13.66
C ASP A 334 6.82 21.85 13.42
N ILE A 335 6.32 22.08 12.21
CA ILE A 335 4.93 21.78 11.83
C ILE A 335 4.78 20.25 11.76
N HIS A 336 5.65 19.59 11.00
CA HIS A 336 5.64 18.13 10.86
C HIS A 336 5.63 17.46 12.24
N ASP A 337 6.61 17.74 13.09
CA ASP A 337 6.74 17.11 14.41
C ASP A 337 5.51 17.29 15.30
N LYS A 338 4.87 18.45 15.26
CA LYS A 338 3.67 18.70 16.07
C LYS A 338 2.44 17.95 15.56
N LEU A 339 2.30 17.82 14.23
CA LEU A 339 1.15 17.14 13.62
C LEU A 339 1.32 15.62 13.69
N ASP A 340 2.53 15.14 13.39
CA ASP A 340 2.87 13.72 13.34
C ASP A 340 2.76 13.05 14.72
N LYS A 341 3.16 13.74 15.79
CA LYS A 341 2.99 13.29 17.19
C LYS A 341 1.55 12.97 17.60
N ARG A 342 0.56 13.38 16.83
CA ARG A 342 -0.86 13.05 17.06
C ARG A 342 -1.27 11.68 16.54
N THR A 343 -0.35 11.04 15.83
CA THR A 343 -0.46 9.65 15.37
C THR A 343 0.69 8.84 16.00
N ASP A 344 1.31 7.95 15.26
CA ASP A 344 2.52 7.27 15.72
C ASP A 344 3.74 7.77 14.93
N PRO A 345 4.68 8.47 15.59
CA PRO A 345 5.84 9.05 14.93
C PRO A 345 6.89 8.01 14.49
N THR A 346 6.67 6.72 14.73
CA THR A 346 7.50 5.63 14.20
C THR A 346 7.07 5.15 12.81
N TRP A 347 5.96 5.68 12.28
CA TRP A 347 5.36 5.25 11.02
C TRP A 347 5.71 6.17 9.85
N PRO A 348 5.70 5.67 8.61
CA PRO A 348 5.95 6.50 7.44
C PRO A 348 4.82 7.50 7.24
N THR A 349 5.17 8.72 6.87
CA THR A 349 4.23 9.84 6.73
C THR A 349 4.32 10.46 5.35
N THR A 350 3.16 10.68 4.75
CA THR A 350 2.96 11.44 3.51
C THR A 350 1.98 12.57 3.74
N TRP A 351 2.39 13.81 3.45
CA TRP A 351 1.52 14.97 3.44
C TRP A 351 0.98 15.16 2.03
N PHE A 352 -0.33 15.04 1.85
CA PHE A 352 -0.97 15.05 0.53
C PHE A 352 -1.87 16.25 0.35
N ALA A 353 -1.70 16.98 -0.76
CA ALA A 353 -2.59 18.03 -1.21
C ALA A 353 -3.23 17.63 -2.54
N PRO A 354 -4.55 17.39 -2.61
CA PRO A 354 -5.24 17.10 -3.86
C PRO A 354 -5.32 18.35 -4.74
N ILE A 355 -5.33 18.15 -6.06
CA ILE A 355 -5.65 19.20 -7.04
C ILE A 355 -7.14 19.52 -6.92
N LEU A 356 -7.44 20.76 -6.62
CA LEU A 356 -8.81 21.28 -6.49
C LEU A 356 -9.33 21.77 -7.84
N THR A 357 -10.54 21.39 -8.20
CA THR A 357 -11.22 21.80 -9.43
C THR A 357 -12.34 22.79 -9.17
N GLY A 358 -12.68 23.05 -7.91
CA GLY A 358 -13.80 23.89 -7.51
C GLY A 358 -15.18 23.24 -7.71
N LYS A 359 -15.24 21.94 -8.02
CA LYS A 359 -16.49 21.21 -8.33
C LYS A 359 -16.58 19.89 -7.56
N GLY A 360 -17.80 19.52 -7.19
CA GLY A 360 -18.10 18.23 -6.55
C GLY A 360 -17.24 17.98 -5.31
N ALA A 361 -16.68 16.80 -5.22
CA ALA A 361 -15.79 16.41 -4.12
C ALA A 361 -14.45 17.19 -4.09
N PHE A 362 -14.13 17.95 -5.13
CA PHE A 362 -12.86 18.69 -5.26
C PHE A 362 -13.02 20.21 -5.13
N THR A 363 -14.04 20.68 -4.40
CA THR A 363 -14.23 22.09 -4.05
C THR A 363 -13.18 22.59 -3.08
N ASP A 364 -12.79 21.77 -2.13
CA ASP A 364 -11.75 22.03 -1.13
C ASP A 364 -11.19 20.70 -0.61
N VAL A 365 -10.09 20.77 0.16
CA VAL A 365 -9.39 19.56 0.66
C VAL A 365 -10.25 18.75 1.64
N TYR A 366 -11.06 19.42 2.45
CA TYR A 366 -11.98 18.72 3.37
C TYR A 366 -13.02 17.92 2.59
N SER A 367 -13.57 18.49 1.53
CA SER A 367 -14.54 17.80 0.67
C SER A 367 -13.96 16.56 0.03
N VAL A 368 -12.67 16.57 -0.38
CA VAL A 368 -11.98 15.37 -0.89
C VAL A 368 -11.97 14.27 0.16
N MET A 369 -11.55 14.60 1.39
CA MET A 369 -11.50 13.60 2.46
C MET A 369 -12.90 13.13 2.88
N ALA A 370 -13.86 14.04 3.02
CA ALA A 370 -15.23 13.72 3.43
C ALA A 370 -15.95 12.80 2.44
N ASN A 371 -15.62 12.90 1.15
CA ASN A 371 -16.18 12.05 0.08
C ASN A 371 -15.34 10.79 -0.19
N TRP A 372 -14.22 10.59 0.49
CA TRP A 372 -13.34 9.45 0.22
C TRP A 372 -13.99 8.10 0.55
N GLY A 373 -14.84 8.05 1.55
CA GLY A 373 -15.69 6.88 1.84
C GLY A 373 -14.96 5.66 2.39
N ALA A 374 -13.68 5.78 2.77
CA ALA A 374 -12.85 4.71 3.33
C ALA A 374 -11.80 5.27 4.29
N ASN A 375 -11.38 4.43 5.25
CA ASN A 375 -10.29 4.77 6.16
C ASN A 375 -8.90 4.57 5.52
N HIS A 376 -8.80 3.82 4.43
CA HIS A 376 -7.57 3.56 3.71
C HIS A 376 -7.60 4.11 2.29
N GLY A 377 -6.40 4.29 1.72
CA GLY A 377 -6.19 4.67 0.34
C GLY A 377 -4.79 4.25 -0.12
N VAL A 378 -4.56 4.31 -1.41
CA VAL A 378 -3.26 4.00 -2.02
C VAL A 378 -2.74 5.24 -2.70
N THR A 379 -1.46 5.56 -2.57
CA THR A 379 -0.82 6.52 -3.48
C THR A 379 0.17 5.83 -4.40
N ILE A 380 0.31 6.38 -5.60
CA ILE A 380 1.27 5.96 -6.61
C ILE A 380 1.87 7.20 -7.29
N GLY A 381 3.17 7.16 -7.60
CA GLY A 381 3.88 8.29 -8.21
C GLY A 381 3.40 8.63 -9.61
N GLY A 382 3.12 9.90 -9.84
CA GLY A 382 2.62 10.46 -11.08
C GLY A 382 1.12 10.76 -11.09
N HIS A 383 0.68 11.60 -12.02
CA HIS A 383 -0.73 11.82 -12.31
C HIS A 383 -1.20 10.76 -13.32
N VAL A 384 -1.68 9.64 -12.81
CA VAL A 384 -2.04 8.43 -13.57
C VAL A 384 -3.54 8.13 -13.55
N GLY A 385 -4.34 9.08 -13.08
CA GLY A 385 -5.78 8.92 -12.97
C GLY A 385 -6.45 8.55 -14.28
N ALA A 386 -6.02 9.14 -15.40
CA ALA A 386 -6.55 8.80 -16.71
C ALA A 386 -6.22 7.36 -17.15
N ASP A 387 -5.06 6.82 -16.78
CA ASP A 387 -4.68 5.43 -17.06
C ASP A 387 -5.53 4.47 -16.22
N LEU A 388 -5.75 4.81 -14.94
CA LEU A 388 -6.63 4.05 -14.04
C LEU A 388 -8.08 4.04 -14.53
N ILE A 389 -8.62 5.19 -14.94
CA ILE A 389 -9.97 5.29 -15.52
C ILE A 389 -10.10 4.40 -16.74
N THR A 390 -9.08 4.36 -17.61
CA THR A 390 -9.06 3.51 -18.80
C THR A 390 -9.08 2.01 -18.43
N LEU A 391 -8.23 1.59 -17.46
CA LEU A 391 -8.24 0.22 -16.96
C LEU A 391 -9.60 -0.14 -16.33
N CYS A 392 -10.13 0.74 -15.48
CA CYS A 392 -11.42 0.51 -14.83
C CYS A 392 -12.58 0.41 -15.83
N SER A 393 -12.53 1.17 -16.94
CA SER A 393 -13.46 1.01 -18.04
C SER A 393 -13.41 -0.40 -18.65
N MET A 394 -12.21 -0.96 -18.83
CA MET A 394 -12.07 -2.35 -19.31
C MET A 394 -12.59 -3.36 -18.30
N LEU A 395 -12.35 -3.12 -17.01
CA LEU A 395 -12.82 -3.96 -15.90
C LEU A 395 -14.31 -3.78 -15.59
N ARG A 396 -14.96 -2.78 -16.20
CA ARG A 396 -16.37 -2.41 -15.91
C ARG A 396 -16.59 -2.00 -14.46
N ILE A 397 -15.62 -1.26 -13.91
CA ILE A 397 -15.67 -0.65 -12.59
C ILE A 397 -15.90 0.86 -12.80
N PRO A 398 -17.05 1.44 -12.42
CA PRO A 398 -17.30 2.86 -12.61
C PRO A 398 -16.45 3.70 -11.66
N VAL A 399 -16.11 4.90 -12.12
CA VAL A 399 -15.39 5.91 -11.33
C VAL A 399 -16.42 6.82 -10.67
N THR A 400 -16.44 6.89 -9.35
CA THR A 400 -17.41 7.68 -8.59
C THR A 400 -16.86 9.05 -8.17
N MET A 401 -15.55 9.24 -8.21
CA MET A 401 -14.89 10.47 -7.80
C MET A 401 -13.55 10.61 -8.53
N HIS A 402 -13.32 11.70 -9.25
CA HIS A 402 -12.01 12.02 -9.81
C HIS A 402 -11.87 13.53 -10.11
N ASN A 403 -10.62 14.00 -10.15
CA ASN A 403 -10.24 15.35 -10.55
C ASN A 403 -9.40 15.38 -11.84
N VAL A 404 -9.42 14.28 -12.60
CA VAL A 404 -8.74 14.22 -13.90
C VAL A 404 -9.50 15.06 -14.91
N ALA A 405 -8.78 15.90 -15.65
CA ALA A 405 -9.38 16.77 -16.67
C ALA A 405 -10.05 15.95 -17.79
N ASP A 406 -11.22 16.38 -18.22
CA ASP A 406 -12.10 15.62 -19.15
C ASP A 406 -11.41 15.27 -20.47
N GLU A 407 -10.58 16.15 -21.01
CA GLU A 407 -9.83 15.92 -22.25
C GLU A 407 -8.76 14.81 -22.12
N LYS A 408 -8.39 14.43 -20.90
CA LYS A 408 -7.45 13.31 -20.64
C LYS A 408 -8.14 11.98 -20.50
N VAL A 409 -9.45 11.96 -20.29
CA VAL A 409 -10.22 10.75 -20.00
C VAL A 409 -10.74 10.13 -21.30
N TYR A 410 -10.36 8.90 -21.54
CA TYR A 410 -10.94 8.09 -22.62
C TYR A 410 -12.10 7.26 -22.10
N ARG A 411 -13.22 7.32 -22.81
CA ARG A 411 -14.38 6.46 -22.58
C ARG A 411 -14.79 5.78 -23.89
N PRO A 412 -15.24 4.50 -23.84
CA PRO A 412 -15.77 3.85 -25.03
C PRO A 412 -16.96 4.66 -25.61
N HIS A 413 -16.92 4.94 -26.91
CA HIS A 413 -17.96 5.75 -27.56
C HIS A 413 -19.39 5.20 -27.36
N VAL A 414 -19.53 3.88 -27.31
CA VAL A 414 -20.81 3.22 -27.08
C VAL A 414 -21.45 3.61 -25.74
N TRP A 415 -20.69 4.09 -24.76
CA TRP A 415 -21.23 4.50 -23.47
C TRP A 415 -22.03 5.80 -23.56
N SER A 416 -21.78 6.66 -24.56
CA SER A 416 -22.58 7.85 -24.80
C SER A 416 -24.05 7.54 -25.10
N SER A 417 -24.35 6.32 -25.55
CA SER A 417 -25.72 5.87 -25.83
C SER A 417 -26.58 5.70 -24.57
N PHE A 418 -25.99 5.75 -23.36
CA PHE A 418 -26.77 5.73 -22.12
C PHE A 418 -27.42 7.08 -21.77
N GLY A 419 -27.27 8.08 -22.65
CA GLY A 419 -28.12 9.28 -22.68
C GLY A 419 -27.98 10.25 -21.53
N THR A 420 -26.80 10.28 -20.87
CA THR A 420 -26.53 11.25 -19.80
C THR A 420 -25.37 12.19 -20.17
N GLU A 421 -25.50 13.47 -19.86
CA GLU A 421 -24.45 14.47 -20.03
C GLU A 421 -23.37 14.32 -18.95
N ASP A 422 -23.71 13.78 -17.79
CA ASP A 422 -22.76 13.46 -16.74
C ASP A 422 -21.99 12.17 -17.11
N SER A 423 -20.69 12.35 -17.37
CA SER A 423 -19.80 11.26 -17.74
C SER A 423 -19.67 10.18 -16.67
N GLN A 424 -19.72 10.54 -15.38
CA GLN A 424 -19.67 9.57 -14.29
C GLN A 424 -20.96 8.75 -14.22
N ALA A 425 -22.11 9.39 -14.41
CA ALA A 425 -23.40 8.68 -14.48
C ALA A 425 -23.48 7.77 -15.70
N ALA A 426 -22.91 8.17 -16.85
CA ALA A 426 -22.81 7.33 -18.04
C ALA A 426 -21.92 6.11 -17.80
N ASP A 427 -20.75 6.28 -17.17
CA ASP A 427 -19.85 5.19 -16.79
C ASP A 427 -20.57 4.19 -15.89
N TYR A 428 -21.27 4.69 -14.88
CA TYR A 428 -22.04 3.86 -13.96
C TYR A 428 -23.15 3.08 -14.66
N ALA A 429 -23.95 3.75 -15.47
CA ALA A 429 -25.03 3.12 -16.22
C ALA A 429 -24.50 2.03 -17.18
N ALA A 430 -23.40 2.30 -17.87
CA ALA A 430 -22.74 1.35 -18.75
C ALA A 430 -22.24 0.11 -18.01
N CYS A 431 -21.49 0.32 -16.90
CA CYS A 431 -20.95 -0.78 -16.09
C CYS A 431 -22.07 -1.65 -15.51
N LYS A 432 -23.13 -1.05 -14.99
CA LYS A 432 -24.29 -1.77 -14.48
C LYS A 432 -25.00 -2.60 -15.57
N ASN A 433 -25.17 -2.04 -16.77
CA ASN A 433 -25.84 -2.72 -17.87
C ASN A 433 -25.03 -3.89 -18.43
N TYR A 434 -23.72 -3.73 -18.57
CA TYR A 434 -22.85 -4.79 -19.07
C TYR A 434 -22.52 -5.84 -18.01
N GLY A 435 -22.56 -5.48 -16.73
CA GLY A 435 -22.19 -6.34 -15.61
C GLY A 435 -20.71 -6.75 -15.62
N PRO A 436 -20.32 -7.72 -14.78
CA PRO A 436 -18.95 -8.19 -14.70
C PRO A 436 -18.48 -8.89 -15.98
N ILE A 437 -17.17 -8.96 -16.17
CA ILE A 437 -16.54 -9.52 -17.38
C ILE A 437 -16.64 -11.05 -17.40
N TYR A 438 -16.32 -11.65 -16.26
CA TYR A 438 -16.39 -13.11 -16.09
C TYR A 438 -17.74 -13.47 -15.45
N LYS A 439 -18.61 -14.09 -16.22
CA LYS A 439 -19.97 -14.49 -15.76
C LYS A 439 -19.97 -15.89 -15.16
#